data_e8f6c71f5031f7fc8e9ce36bd91d3ab0
#
_entry.id   e8f6c71f5031f7fc8e9ce36bd91d3ab0
#
_cell.length_a   1.000
_cell.length_b   1.000
_cell.length_c   1.000
_cell.angle_alpha   90.00
_cell.angle_beta   90.00
_cell.angle_gamma   90.00
#
_symmetry.space_group_name_H-M   'P 1'
#
loop_
_entity.id
_entity.type
_entity.pdbx_description
1 polymer ?
#
loop_
_entity_poly.entity_id
_entity_poly.type
_entity_poly.pdbx_seq_one_letter_code
_entity_poly.pdbx_strand_id
1 'polypeptide(L)'
;IKIDGNRLDINDPYDEKDGYSGDAEDYGYLLEADDGYDESWKFTTANYIPFLFKDDGNDEMLSYATSFVRGVEDKLYAGNYSAAYEQLDLTSFADFWLIQEIMMNSEMKHPKSVYMYLNRGTIYAGPIWDFDWNTLPVSTSYAEEGYSYTKSMLEKAKPYHKRSGYPNEPIEDDDKNYVWYPMLVKDATFKALTAERWGQVKNMLLSYVETIPAKAAAMKTSEALNNAMWPVDSKSGWLGDRYSYFGIGGGYCGDEGYAYDKAVETLVATLKTRINGMSFVTSQTWPTISYSQK
;
A
#
# COMPACT_ATOMS: atom_id res chain seq x y z
N ILE A 1 12.76 -5.26 0.68
CA ILE A 1 12.36 -6.47 -0.08
C ILE A 1 13.58 -6.93 -0.87
N LYS A 2 13.70 -8.23 -1.05
CA LYS A 2 14.83 -8.80 -1.79
C LYS A 2 14.28 -9.76 -2.84
N ILE A 3 14.81 -9.68 -4.06
CA ILE A 3 14.52 -10.62 -5.13
C ILE A 3 15.37 -11.86 -4.86
N ASP A 4 14.75 -12.96 -4.56
CA ASP A 4 15.35 -14.29 -4.45
C ASP A 4 14.24 -15.37 -4.36
N GLY A 5 14.58 -16.63 -4.63
CA GLY A 5 13.62 -17.76 -4.65
C GLY A 5 12.90 -18.04 -3.32
N ASN A 6 13.25 -17.34 -2.22
CA ASN A 6 12.59 -17.49 -0.92
C ASN A 6 11.66 -16.31 -0.57
N ARG A 7 11.73 -15.21 -1.32
CA ARG A 7 10.97 -13.98 -1.04
C ARG A 7 10.15 -13.53 -2.22
N LEU A 8 10.79 -13.04 -3.28
CA LEU A 8 10.13 -12.65 -4.51
C LEU A 8 10.80 -13.39 -5.65
N ASP A 9 10.19 -14.51 -6.07
CA ASP A 9 10.66 -15.37 -7.14
C ASP A 9 10.22 -14.81 -8.50
N ILE A 10 10.94 -13.81 -8.99
CA ILE A 10 10.77 -13.26 -10.33
C ILE A 10 12.02 -13.53 -11.16
N ASN A 11 11.88 -13.46 -12.48
CA ASN A 11 12.99 -13.72 -13.38
C ASN A 11 14.07 -12.65 -13.25
N ASP A 12 15.17 -12.97 -12.59
CA ASP A 12 16.33 -12.10 -12.41
C ASP A 12 17.51 -12.63 -13.22
N PRO A 13 17.69 -12.19 -14.47
CA PRO A 13 18.80 -12.63 -15.31
C PRO A 13 20.14 -11.97 -14.96
N TYR A 14 20.24 -11.26 -13.84
CA TYR A 14 21.48 -10.62 -13.40
C TYR A 14 22.47 -11.66 -12.84
N ASP A 15 23.69 -11.59 -13.35
CA ASP A 15 24.85 -12.29 -12.80
C ASP A 15 25.87 -11.26 -12.33
N GLU A 16 26.35 -11.37 -11.07
CA GLU A 16 27.31 -10.42 -10.48
C GLU A 16 28.59 -10.26 -11.29
N LYS A 17 28.95 -11.28 -12.04
CA LYS A 17 30.20 -11.30 -12.83
C LYS A 17 30.00 -10.76 -14.25
N ASP A 18 28.91 -11.15 -14.90
CA ASP A 18 28.67 -10.88 -16.31
C ASP A 18 27.60 -9.80 -16.55
N GLY A 19 26.94 -9.31 -15.48
CA GLY A 19 25.87 -8.35 -15.55
C GLY A 19 24.55 -8.94 -16.03
N TYR A 20 23.68 -8.10 -16.60
CA TYR A 20 22.41 -8.54 -17.16
C TYR A 20 22.59 -9.24 -18.50
N SER A 21 21.87 -10.35 -18.69
CA SER A 21 21.87 -11.12 -19.94
C SER A 21 20.44 -11.42 -20.38
N GLY A 22 20.15 -11.31 -21.67
CA GLY A 22 18.81 -11.50 -22.24
C GLY A 22 18.17 -10.17 -22.66
N ASP A 23 16.93 -10.25 -23.10
CA ASP A 23 16.16 -9.07 -23.52
C ASP A 23 15.41 -8.46 -22.34
N ALA A 24 15.13 -7.16 -22.36
CA ALA A 24 14.46 -6.46 -21.26
C ALA A 24 13.09 -7.06 -20.90
N GLU A 25 12.39 -7.70 -21.85
CA GLU A 25 11.12 -8.37 -21.62
C GLU A 25 11.23 -9.67 -20.82
N ASP A 26 12.43 -10.25 -20.72
CA ASP A 26 12.71 -11.46 -19.94
C ASP A 26 12.99 -11.16 -18.47
N TYR A 27 13.23 -9.90 -18.10
CA TYR A 27 13.55 -9.53 -16.73
C TYR A 27 12.30 -9.44 -15.85
N GLY A 28 12.51 -9.70 -14.55
CA GLY A 28 11.58 -9.36 -13.50
C GLY A 28 11.94 -7.98 -12.92
N TYR A 29 10.94 -7.14 -12.71
CA TYR A 29 11.12 -5.78 -12.19
C TYR A 29 10.37 -5.63 -10.89
N LEU A 30 11.08 -5.36 -9.79
CA LEU A 30 10.45 -4.91 -8.56
C LEU A 30 10.34 -3.39 -8.61
N LEU A 31 9.10 -2.90 -8.63
CA LEU A 31 8.77 -1.49 -8.73
C LEU A 31 8.17 -1.01 -7.42
N GLU A 32 8.54 0.18 -7.02
CA GLU A 32 7.91 0.89 -5.92
C GLU A 32 7.27 2.17 -6.44
N ALA A 33 6.00 2.38 -6.15
CA ALA A 33 5.41 3.69 -6.29
C ALA A 33 5.75 4.47 -5.01
N ASP A 34 6.56 5.53 -5.14
CA ASP A 34 7.07 6.34 -4.03
C ASP A 34 7.24 7.80 -4.45
N ASP A 35 6.64 8.71 -3.68
CA ASP A 35 6.73 10.15 -3.89
C ASP A 35 8.10 10.75 -3.54
N GLY A 36 8.93 10.06 -2.75
CA GLY A 36 10.31 10.43 -2.45
C GLY A 36 11.21 10.46 -3.67
N TYR A 37 10.92 9.61 -4.67
CA TYR A 37 11.52 9.63 -6.01
C TYR A 37 13.06 9.75 -6.01
N ASP A 38 13.71 9.00 -5.12
CA ASP A 38 15.14 9.14 -4.77
C ASP A 38 16.08 8.10 -5.41
N GLU A 39 15.53 7.08 -6.09
CA GLU A 39 16.35 6.07 -6.78
C GLU A 39 16.92 6.58 -8.12
N SER A 40 17.95 5.89 -8.62
CA SER A 40 18.60 6.22 -9.89
C SER A 40 17.73 5.86 -11.08
N TRP A 41 17.13 4.66 -11.05
CA TRP A 41 16.26 4.14 -12.11
C TRP A 41 14.80 4.40 -11.76
N LYS A 42 14.18 5.38 -12.42
CA LYS A 42 12.86 5.89 -12.08
C LYS A 42 12.14 6.52 -13.26
N PHE A 43 10.81 6.55 -13.19
CA PHE A 43 9.96 7.22 -14.18
C PHE A 43 8.64 7.67 -13.55
N THR A 44 7.97 8.60 -14.18
CA THR A 44 6.57 8.95 -13.88
C THR A 44 5.67 8.54 -15.03
N THR A 45 4.44 8.18 -14.72
CA THR A 45 3.42 7.90 -15.73
C THR A 45 2.77 9.18 -16.28
N ALA A 46 1.83 9.05 -17.22
CA ALA A 46 1.06 10.19 -17.75
C ALA A 46 0.19 10.85 -16.68
N ASN A 47 -0.24 10.10 -15.68
CA ASN A 47 -1.02 10.59 -14.53
C ASN A 47 -0.14 10.90 -13.32
N TYR A 48 1.15 11.11 -13.53
CA TYR A 48 2.16 11.51 -12.55
C TYR A 48 2.41 10.49 -11.43
N ILE A 49 2.05 9.22 -11.61
CA ILE A 49 2.42 8.19 -10.63
C ILE A 49 3.94 7.97 -10.71
N PRO A 50 4.67 8.19 -9.61
CA PRO A 50 6.12 7.98 -9.57
C PRO A 50 6.43 6.50 -9.35
N PHE A 51 7.30 5.93 -10.17
CA PHE A 51 7.80 4.58 -10.02
C PHE A 51 9.31 4.54 -9.94
N LEU A 52 9.82 3.71 -9.06
CA LEU A 52 11.22 3.47 -8.79
C LEU A 52 11.54 1.99 -9.02
N PHE A 53 12.71 1.69 -9.59
CA PHE A 53 13.24 0.33 -9.53
C PHE A 53 13.87 0.11 -8.16
N LYS A 54 13.61 -1.03 -7.55
CA LYS A 54 14.21 -1.42 -6.26
C LYS A 54 15.44 -2.31 -6.43
N ASP A 55 15.79 -2.58 -7.65
CA ASP A 55 17.04 -3.17 -8.06
C ASP A 55 17.78 -2.26 -9.03
N ASP A 56 19.01 -2.65 -9.37
CA ASP A 56 19.79 -1.97 -10.40
C ASP A 56 19.13 -2.14 -11.77
N GLY A 57 19.52 -1.33 -12.72
CA GLY A 57 18.92 -1.31 -14.04
C GLY A 57 19.85 -0.76 -15.14
N ASN A 58 19.30 -0.64 -16.32
CA ASN A 58 19.93 0.02 -17.45
C ASN A 58 18.87 0.75 -18.29
N ASP A 59 19.30 1.50 -19.30
CA ASP A 59 18.41 2.32 -20.14
C ASP A 59 17.37 1.47 -20.90
N GLU A 60 17.73 0.26 -21.33
CA GLU A 60 16.82 -0.65 -22.04
C GLU A 60 15.73 -1.16 -21.11
N MET A 61 16.09 -1.61 -19.91
CA MET A 61 15.18 -2.02 -18.85
C MET A 61 14.23 -0.89 -18.45
N LEU A 62 14.77 0.33 -18.27
CA LEU A 62 13.96 1.50 -17.93
C LEU A 62 12.96 1.82 -19.05
N SER A 63 13.40 1.77 -20.30
CA SER A 63 12.56 2.03 -21.47
C SER A 63 11.42 1.02 -21.58
N TYR A 64 11.72 -0.27 -21.41
CA TYR A 64 10.75 -1.35 -21.47
C TYR A 64 9.71 -1.23 -20.33
N ALA A 65 10.16 -1.19 -19.07
CA ALA A 65 9.27 -1.12 -17.93
C ALA A 65 8.40 0.15 -17.95
N THR A 66 8.97 1.30 -18.33
CA THR A 66 8.22 2.55 -18.50
C THR A 66 7.12 2.41 -19.55
N SER A 67 7.45 1.87 -20.71
CA SER A 67 6.48 1.69 -21.80
C SER A 67 5.38 0.70 -21.41
N PHE A 68 5.73 -0.39 -20.75
CA PHE A 68 4.79 -1.40 -20.30
C PHE A 68 3.81 -0.85 -19.27
N VAL A 69 4.32 -0.24 -18.18
CA VAL A 69 3.51 0.31 -17.09
C VAL A 69 2.60 1.43 -17.60
N ARG A 70 3.11 2.34 -18.44
CA ARG A 70 2.29 3.39 -19.06
C ARG A 70 1.21 2.81 -19.97
N GLY A 71 1.53 1.78 -20.74
CA GLY A 71 0.56 1.12 -21.62
C GLY A 71 -0.59 0.47 -20.85
N VAL A 72 -0.33 -0.11 -19.69
CA VAL A 72 -1.38 -0.63 -18.78
C VAL A 72 -2.20 0.51 -18.18
N GLU A 73 -1.54 1.55 -17.69
CA GLU A 73 -2.21 2.73 -17.12
C GLU A 73 -3.14 3.40 -18.13
N ASP A 74 -2.69 3.62 -19.36
CA ASP A 74 -3.50 4.21 -20.43
C ASP A 74 -4.78 3.42 -20.67
N LYS A 75 -4.70 2.09 -20.68
CA LYS A 75 -5.88 1.21 -20.82
C LYS A 75 -6.85 1.37 -19.65
N LEU A 76 -6.35 1.40 -18.40
CA LEU A 76 -7.17 1.57 -17.20
C LEU A 76 -7.90 2.92 -17.21
N TYR A 77 -7.19 4.01 -17.51
CA TYR A 77 -7.77 5.35 -17.53
C TYR A 77 -8.70 5.58 -18.71
N ALA A 78 -8.49 4.88 -19.83
CA ALA A 78 -9.43 4.86 -20.96
C ALA A 78 -10.68 3.99 -20.72
N GLY A 79 -10.76 3.24 -19.61
CA GLY A 79 -11.84 2.30 -19.33
C GLY A 79 -11.77 1.01 -20.16
N ASN A 80 -10.64 0.75 -20.81
CA ASN A 80 -10.41 -0.49 -21.57
C ASN A 80 -9.89 -1.60 -20.63
N TYR A 81 -10.73 -1.98 -19.66
CA TYR A 81 -10.36 -2.90 -18.59
C TYR A 81 -9.98 -4.29 -19.11
N SER A 82 -10.69 -4.82 -20.10
CA SER A 82 -10.39 -6.16 -20.63
C SER A 82 -8.94 -6.23 -21.16
N ALA A 83 -8.51 -5.22 -21.90
CA ALA A 83 -7.16 -5.17 -22.41
C ALA A 83 -6.08 -4.90 -21.32
N ALA A 84 -6.44 -4.16 -20.26
CA ALA A 84 -5.55 -3.99 -19.10
C ALA A 84 -5.37 -5.31 -18.35
N TYR A 85 -6.44 -6.08 -18.16
CA TYR A 85 -6.44 -7.34 -17.39
C TYR A 85 -5.66 -8.48 -18.07
N GLU A 86 -5.39 -8.38 -19.37
CA GLU A 86 -4.44 -9.29 -20.02
C GLU A 86 -2.99 -9.14 -19.51
N GLN A 87 -2.70 -8.01 -18.85
CA GLN A 87 -1.37 -7.65 -18.37
C GLN A 87 -1.32 -7.47 -16.84
N LEU A 88 -2.41 -7.74 -16.12
CA LEU A 88 -2.50 -7.66 -14.66
C LEU A 88 -2.90 -9.00 -14.06
N ASP A 89 -2.21 -9.43 -13.01
CA ASP A 89 -2.77 -10.45 -12.11
C ASP A 89 -3.83 -9.80 -11.21
N LEU A 90 -5.08 -9.84 -11.67
CA LEU A 90 -6.18 -9.13 -11.03
C LEU A 90 -6.46 -9.61 -9.60
N THR A 91 -6.13 -10.88 -9.30
CA THR A 91 -6.28 -11.46 -7.96
C THR A 91 -5.32 -10.82 -6.97
N SER A 92 -4.05 -10.65 -7.35
CA SER A 92 -3.07 -9.96 -6.51
C SER A 92 -3.49 -8.50 -6.24
N PHE A 93 -4.01 -7.80 -7.25
CA PHE A 93 -4.53 -6.44 -7.06
C PHE A 93 -5.73 -6.39 -6.11
N ALA A 94 -6.66 -7.34 -6.20
CA ALA A 94 -7.80 -7.42 -5.29
C ALA A 94 -7.36 -7.72 -3.84
N ASP A 95 -6.48 -8.70 -3.65
CA ASP A 95 -5.98 -9.10 -2.33
C ASP A 95 -5.13 -7.99 -1.69
N PHE A 96 -4.22 -7.37 -2.46
CA PHE A 96 -3.41 -6.25 -2.01
C PHE A 96 -4.30 -5.08 -1.56
N TRP A 97 -5.31 -4.71 -2.37
CA TRP A 97 -6.22 -3.62 -2.02
C TRP A 97 -7.05 -3.92 -0.77
N LEU A 98 -7.54 -5.15 -0.61
CA LEU A 98 -8.25 -5.54 0.61
C LEU A 98 -7.39 -5.34 1.86
N ILE A 99 -6.10 -5.67 1.80
CA ILE A 99 -5.18 -5.47 2.93
C ILE A 99 -4.96 -3.98 3.19
N GLN A 100 -4.76 -3.17 2.15
CA GLN A 100 -4.61 -1.72 2.29
C GLN A 100 -5.86 -1.09 2.92
N GLU A 101 -7.05 -1.50 2.50
CA GLU A 101 -8.32 -1.04 3.09
C GLU A 101 -8.50 -1.50 4.54
N ILE A 102 -8.16 -2.77 4.88
CA ILE A 102 -8.23 -3.26 6.26
C ILE A 102 -7.31 -2.44 7.16
N MET A 103 -6.07 -2.26 6.72
CA MET A 103 -5.06 -1.53 7.48
C MET A 103 -5.26 -0.02 7.44
N MET A 104 -6.15 0.47 6.58
CA MET A 104 -6.37 1.90 6.36
C MET A 104 -5.04 2.64 6.15
N ASN A 105 -4.19 2.06 5.28
CA ASN A 105 -2.86 2.56 5.03
C ASN A 105 -2.91 3.88 4.27
N SER A 106 -2.66 4.98 4.98
CA SER A 106 -2.74 6.31 4.38
C SER A 106 -1.55 6.66 3.49
N GLU A 107 -0.47 5.88 3.51
CA GLU A 107 0.65 6.05 2.59
C GLU A 107 0.28 5.75 1.14
N MET A 108 -0.78 4.97 0.93
CA MET A 108 -1.32 4.73 -0.41
C MET A 108 -1.81 5.99 -1.13
N LYS A 109 -2.18 7.06 -0.41
CA LYS A 109 -2.80 8.26 -0.99
C LYS A 109 -1.82 9.10 -1.84
N HIS A 110 -0.62 9.34 -1.34
CA HIS A 110 0.55 9.76 -2.09
C HIS A 110 1.53 8.61 -1.92
N PRO A 111 1.82 7.86 -2.97
CA PRO A 111 2.33 6.53 -2.80
C PRO A 111 3.69 6.58 -2.11
N LYS A 112 3.81 5.78 -1.06
CA LYS A 112 5.05 5.50 -0.38
C LYS A 112 5.05 4.04 0.03
N SER A 113 6.16 3.35 -0.22
CA SER A 113 6.28 1.91 0.04
C SER A 113 5.18 1.05 -0.63
N VAL A 114 4.68 1.48 -1.80
CA VAL A 114 3.65 0.77 -2.56
C VAL A 114 4.29 -0.06 -3.65
N TYR A 115 4.42 -1.35 -3.40
CA TYR A 115 5.14 -2.26 -4.28
C TYR A 115 4.25 -2.93 -5.31
N MET A 116 4.81 -3.16 -6.48
CA MET A 116 4.32 -4.09 -7.50
C MET A 116 5.52 -4.69 -8.25
N TYR A 117 5.30 -5.79 -8.94
CA TYR A 117 6.35 -6.35 -9.77
C TYR A 117 5.83 -6.75 -11.14
N LEU A 118 6.65 -6.48 -12.15
CA LEU A 118 6.42 -6.92 -13.52
C LEU A 118 7.27 -8.17 -13.76
N ASN A 119 6.65 -9.26 -14.17
CA ASN A 119 7.34 -10.49 -14.49
C ASN A 119 6.69 -11.16 -15.70
N ARG A 120 7.48 -11.39 -16.75
CA ARG A 120 7.04 -12.07 -17.99
C ARG A 120 5.74 -11.49 -18.57
N GLY A 121 5.67 -10.17 -18.70
CA GLY A 121 4.54 -9.47 -19.30
C GLY A 121 3.28 -9.38 -18.42
N THR A 122 3.39 -9.67 -17.12
CA THR A 122 2.29 -9.53 -16.17
C THR A 122 2.73 -8.70 -14.97
N ILE A 123 1.91 -7.72 -14.57
CA ILE A 123 2.11 -6.94 -13.34
C ILE A 123 1.28 -7.56 -12.21
N TYR A 124 1.92 -7.74 -11.07
CA TYR A 124 1.34 -8.19 -9.82
C TYR A 124 1.41 -7.08 -8.78
N ALA A 125 0.37 -6.92 -7.98
CA ALA A 125 0.41 -6.03 -6.82
C ALA A 125 1.10 -6.71 -5.63
N GLY A 126 1.97 -5.99 -4.95
CA GLY A 126 2.78 -6.49 -3.84
C GLY A 126 4.27 -6.53 -4.16
N PRO A 127 5.07 -7.07 -3.23
CA PRO A 127 4.68 -7.61 -1.93
C PRO A 127 4.20 -6.55 -0.94
N ILE A 128 3.57 -6.99 0.15
CA ILE A 128 3.11 -6.13 1.24
C ILE A 128 4.32 -5.70 2.06
N TRP A 129 4.39 -4.39 2.38
CA TRP A 129 5.51 -3.81 3.08
C TRP A 129 5.07 -2.61 3.95
N ASP A 130 5.76 -2.37 5.07
CA ASP A 130 5.80 -1.12 5.83
C ASP A 130 4.46 -0.65 6.40
N PHE A 131 3.81 -1.50 7.21
CA PHE A 131 2.53 -1.18 7.85
C PHE A 131 2.66 -0.62 9.28
N ASP A 132 3.83 -0.16 9.69
CA ASP A 132 4.07 0.43 11.01
C ASP A 132 3.91 1.95 11.03
N TRP A 133 3.79 2.58 9.88
CA TRP A 133 3.58 4.01 9.72
C TRP A 133 2.18 4.31 9.18
N ASN A 134 1.45 5.22 9.86
CA ASN A 134 0.22 5.82 9.36
C ASN A 134 -0.90 4.82 8.95
N THR A 135 -0.97 3.70 9.65
CA THR A 135 -2.00 2.67 9.48
C THR A 135 -2.93 2.59 10.68
N LEU A 136 -4.16 2.09 10.50
CA LEU A 136 -5.17 1.92 11.53
C LEU A 136 -5.28 3.11 12.48
N PRO A 137 -5.47 4.34 12.01
CA PRO A 137 -5.54 5.52 12.86
C PRO A 137 -6.74 5.42 13.82
N VAL A 138 -6.51 5.68 15.11
CA VAL A 138 -7.51 5.54 16.18
C VAL A 138 -7.89 6.85 16.84
N SER A 139 -7.34 7.96 16.38
CA SER A 139 -7.51 9.26 17.02
C SER A 139 -8.49 10.16 16.28
N THR A 140 -8.75 11.30 16.89
CA THR A 140 -9.50 12.42 16.30
C THR A 140 -8.90 12.91 14.98
N SER A 141 -7.57 12.78 14.79
CA SER A 141 -6.90 13.12 13.52
C SER A 141 -7.46 12.35 12.35
N TYR A 142 -7.83 11.09 12.55
CA TYR A 142 -8.48 10.31 11.50
C TYR A 142 -9.86 10.85 11.12
N ALA A 143 -10.66 11.23 12.11
CA ALA A 143 -11.95 11.88 11.89
C ALA A 143 -11.78 13.28 11.28
N GLU A 144 -10.73 14.02 11.63
CA GLU A 144 -10.38 15.31 11.06
C GLU A 144 -10.01 15.21 9.58
N GLU A 145 -9.32 14.13 9.17
CA GLU A 145 -9.09 13.82 7.75
C GLU A 145 -10.37 13.38 7.02
N GLY A 146 -11.45 13.12 7.74
CA GLY A 146 -12.75 12.72 7.19
C GLY A 146 -12.79 11.27 6.71
N TYR A 147 -11.93 10.40 7.24
CA TYR A 147 -12.02 8.96 7.04
C TYR A 147 -13.04 8.31 7.99
N SER A 148 -13.43 7.08 7.68
CA SER A 148 -14.36 6.31 8.50
C SER A 148 -14.08 4.81 8.38
N TYR A 149 -14.20 4.08 9.49
CA TYR A 149 -14.05 2.62 9.50
C TYR A 149 -15.07 1.88 8.62
N THR A 150 -16.15 2.53 8.25
CA THR A 150 -17.24 1.94 7.44
C THR A 150 -17.19 2.34 5.97
N LYS A 151 -16.21 3.16 5.57
CA LYS A 151 -16.07 3.70 4.22
C LYS A 151 -14.74 3.32 3.60
N SER A 152 -14.70 3.28 2.27
CA SER A 152 -13.44 3.11 1.53
C SER A 152 -12.55 4.34 1.67
N MET A 153 -11.25 4.14 1.73
CA MET A 153 -10.26 5.22 1.64
C MET A 153 -10.38 6.01 0.34
N LEU A 154 -10.89 5.40 -0.72
CA LEU A 154 -11.10 6.05 -2.02
C LEU A 154 -12.15 7.16 -2.01
N GLU A 155 -12.94 7.35 -0.94
CA GLU A 155 -13.83 8.52 -0.84
C GLU A 155 -13.08 9.85 -0.92
N LYS A 156 -11.80 9.83 -0.61
CA LYS A 156 -10.91 11.00 -0.65
C LYS A 156 -10.02 11.05 -1.89
N ALA A 157 -10.18 10.10 -2.82
CA ALA A 157 -9.33 10.01 -4.00
C ALA A 157 -9.44 11.27 -4.87
N LYS A 158 -8.26 11.80 -5.24
CA LYS A 158 -8.08 12.93 -6.15
C LYS A 158 -6.94 12.60 -7.11
N PRO A 159 -6.96 13.12 -8.35
CA PRO A 159 -5.86 12.88 -9.27
C PRO A 159 -4.56 13.50 -8.77
N TYR A 160 -3.44 12.90 -9.13
CA TYR A 160 -2.13 13.51 -8.91
C TYR A 160 -1.94 14.74 -9.82
N HIS A 161 -1.21 15.72 -9.31
CA HIS A 161 -0.77 16.90 -10.05
C HIS A 161 0.75 16.96 -10.03
N LYS A 162 1.32 17.36 -11.17
CA LYS A 162 2.77 17.56 -11.24
C LYS A 162 3.18 18.71 -10.33
N ARG A 163 4.09 18.45 -9.40
CA ARG A 163 4.71 19.49 -8.58
C ARG A 163 5.72 20.27 -9.42
N SER A 164 5.54 21.58 -9.51
CA SER A 164 6.41 22.43 -10.30
C SER A 164 7.60 22.92 -9.49
N GLY A 165 8.80 22.84 -10.05
CA GLY A 165 10.03 23.31 -9.41
C GLY A 165 10.69 22.34 -8.43
N TYR A 166 10.16 21.14 -8.27
CA TYR A 166 10.69 20.10 -7.37
C TYR A 166 10.95 18.81 -8.16
N PRO A 167 12.15 18.65 -8.75
CA PRO A 167 12.43 17.50 -9.62
C PRO A 167 12.42 16.13 -8.90
N ASN A 168 12.63 16.13 -7.58
CA ASN A 168 12.63 14.93 -6.74
C ASN A 168 11.31 14.72 -5.98
N GLU A 169 10.30 15.55 -6.22
CA GLU A 169 8.98 15.46 -5.62
C GLU A 169 7.96 15.62 -6.76
N PRO A 170 7.61 14.53 -7.43
CA PRO A 170 6.91 14.61 -8.71
C PRO A 170 5.42 14.99 -8.59
N ILE A 171 4.84 14.90 -7.39
CA ILE A 171 3.41 15.16 -7.14
C ILE A 171 3.21 16.15 -5.99
N GLU A 172 2.04 16.79 -5.95
CA GLU A 172 1.67 17.72 -4.87
C GLU A 172 1.29 16.99 -3.58
N ASP A 173 1.64 17.56 -2.42
CA ASP A 173 1.44 16.94 -1.09
C ASP A 173 -0.04 16.64 -0.77
N ASP A 174 -0.97 17.42 -1.33
CA ASP A 174 -2.41 17.26 -1.10
C ASP A 174 -3.08 16.23 -2.01
N ASP A 175 -2.34 15.65 -2.95
CA ASP A 175 -2.84 14.65 -3.88
C ASP A 175 -3.11 13.31 -3.17
N LYS A 176 -4.19 12.62 -3.57
CA LYS A 176 -4.67 11.40 -2.91
C LYS A 176 -5.17 10.39 -3.93
N ASN A 177 -4.31 9.96 -4.88
CA ASN A 177 -4.79 9.15 -5.99
C ASN A 177 -4.87 7.64 -5.71
N TYR A 178 -4.11 7.07 -4.78
CA TYR A 178 -4.09 5.63 -4.51
C TYR A 178 -3.69 4.77 -5.74
N VAL A 179 -2.73 5.26 -6.53
CA VAL A 179 -2.18 4.59 -7.71
C VAL A 179 -3.29 4.27 -8.73
N TRP A 180 -3.55 3.01 -9.07
CA TRP A 180 -4.56 2.60 -10.07
C TRP A 180 -5.90 2.19 -9.46
N TYR A 181 -6.00 2.08 -8.14
CA TYR A 181 -7.21 1.58 -7.48
C TYR A 181 -8.46 2.42 -7.74
N PRO A 182 -8.39 3.76 -7.84
CA PRO A 182 -9.55 4.56 -8.26
C PRO A 182 -10.09 4.18 -9.64
N MET A 183 -9.23 3.74 -10.57
CA MET A 183 -9.69 3.27 -11.88
C MET A 183 -10.22 1.84 -11.82
N LEU A 184 -9.54 0.95 -11.11
CA LEU A 184 -9.96 -0.44 -10.96
C LEU A 184 -11.37 -0.56 -10.34
N VAL A 185 -11.71 0.24 -9.32
CA VAL A 185 -13.03 0.19 -8.68
C VAL A 185 -14.15 0.78 -9.55
N LYS A 186 -13.87 1.38 -10.70
CA LYS A 186 -14.90 1.73 -11.68
C LYS A 186 -15.43 0.49 -12.39
N ASP A 187 -14.61 -0.55 -12.55
CA ASP A 187 -14.99 -1.76 -13.28
C ASP A 187 -15.76 -2.75 -12.42
N ALA A 188 -16.80 -3.33 -13.03
CA ALA A 188 -17.65 -4.31 -12.35
C ALA A 188 -16.93 -5.63 -12.08
N THR A 189 -16.02 -6.05 -12.96
CA THR A 189 -15.25 -7.29 -12.82
C THR A 189 -14.33 -7.23 -11.62
N PHE A 190 -13.59 -6.13 -11.46
CA PHE A 190 -12.71 -5.92 -10.30
C PHE A 190 -13.50 -5.88 -8.98
N LYS A 191 -14.62 -5.16 -8.97
CA LYS A 191 -15.51 -5.10 -7.78
C LYS A 191 -16.05 -6.47 -7.39
N ALA A 192 -16.50 -7.25 -8.38
CA ALA A 192 -17.03 -8.60 -8.14
C ALA A 192 -15.95 -9.53 -7.60
N LEU A 193 -14.74 -9.52 -8.20
CA LEU A 193 -13.60 -10.32 -7.72
C LEU A 193 -13.22 -9.92 -6.30
N THR A 194 -13.12 -8.63 -6.01
CA THR A 194 -12.78 -8.14 -4.67
C THR A 194 -13.82 -8.57 -3.63
N ALA A 195 -15.11 -8.53 -3.98
CA ALA A 195 -16.19 -9.02 -3.12
C ALA A 195 -16.11 -10.53 -2.87
N GLU A 196 -15.81 -11.32 -3.91
CA GLU A 196 -15.59 -12.76 -3.80
C GLU A 196 -14.42 -13.08 -2.87
N ARG A 197 -13.25 -12.46 -3.11
CA ARG A 197 -12.05 -12.63 -2.27
C ARG A 197 -12.36 -12.26 -0.81
N TRP A 198 -13.05 -11.15 -0.60
CA TRP A 198 -13.48 -10.73 0.75
C TRP A 198 -14.35 -11.78 1.43
N GLY A 199 -15.31 -12.36 0.72
CA GLY A 199 -16.15 -13.45 1.23
C GLY A 199 -15.36 -14.68 1.69
N GLN A 200 -14.24 -14.98 0.99
CA GLN A 200 -13.36 -16.09 1.32
C GLN A 200 -12.51 -15.82 2.58
N VAL A 201 -12.04 -14.58 2.79
CA VAL A 201 -11.02 -14.29 3.81
C VAL A 201 -11.59 -13.63 5.07
N LYS A 202 -12.73 -12.95 5.04
CA LYS A 202 -13.24 -12.14 6.15
C LYS A 202 -13.31 -12.91 7.47
N ASN A 203 -13.91 -14.09 7.49
CA ASN A 203 -14.08 -14.88 8.72
C ASN A 203 -12.74 -15.41 9.24
N MET A 204 -11.84 -15.77 8.34
CA MET A 204 -10.48 -16.21 8.68
C MET A 204 -9.71 -15.05 9.35
N LEU A 205 -9.81 -13.84 8.80
CA LEU A 205 -9.19 -12.65 9.37
C LEU A 205 -9.74 -12.32 10.75
N LEU A 206 -11.06 -12.36 10.96
CA LEU A 206 -11.66 -12.17 12.28
C LEU A 206 -11.15 -13.21 13.28
N SER A 207 -11.06 -14.48 12.87
CA SER A 207 -10.51 -15.55 13.72
C SER A 207 -9.03 -15.31 14.04
N TYR A 208 -8.26 -14.79 13.08
CA TYR A 208 -6.85 -14.44 13.29
C TYR A 208 -6.70 -13.28 14.29
N VAL A 209 -7.54 -12.26 14.19
CA VAL A 209 -7.55 -11.12 15.14
C VAL A 209 -7.76 -11.60 16.59
N GLU A 210 -8.57 -12.65 16.82
CA GLU A 210 -8.75 -13.24 18.14
C GLU A 210 -7.48 -13.88 18.70
N THR A 211 -6.50 -14.21 17.86
CA THR A 211 -5.22 -14.77 18.32
C THR A 211 -4.20 -13.71 18.76
N ILE A 212 -4.40 -12.44 18.40
CA ILE A 212 -3.45 -11.36 18.67
C ILE A 212 -3.12 -11.22 20.17
N PRO A 213 -4.09 -11.23 21.11
CA PRO A 213 -3.77 -11.11 22.53
C PRO A 213 -2.83 -12.21 23.05
N ALA A 214 -3.02 -13.45 22.61
CA ALA A 214 -2.15 -14.55 23.01
C ALA A 214 -0.73 -14.42 22.44
N LYS A 215 -0.60 -13.96 21.18
CA LYS A 215 0.69 -13.67 20.56
C LYS A 215 1.40 -12.51 21.25
N ALA A 216 0.66 -11.45 21.57
CA ALA A 216 1.18 -10.31 22.31
C ALA A 216 1.67 -10.71 23.72
N ALA A 217 0.90 -11.54 24.42
CA ALA A 217 1.30 -12.05 25.74
C ALA A 217 2.60 -12.87 25.67
N ALA A 218 2.81 -13.65 24.60
CA ALA A 218 4.06 -14.39 24.38
C ALA A 218 5.27 -13.47 24.12
N MET A 219 5.06 -12.27 23.59
CA MET A 219 6.12 -11.28 23.32
C MET A 219 6.36 -10.29 24.47
N LYS A 220 5.57 -10.33 25.54
CA LYS A 220 5.58 -9.31 26.60
C LYS A 220 6.95 -9.12 27.27
N THR A 221 7.71 -10.19 27.45
CA THR A 221 9.07 -10.09 28.02
C THR A 221 10.03 -9.38 27.04
N SER A 222 9.94 -9.70 25.75
CA SER A 222 10.80 -9.06 24.73
C SER A 222 10.41 -7.59 24.57
N GLU A 223 9.13 -7.26 24.63
CA GLU A 223 8.64 -5.88 24.62
C GLU A 223 9.19 -5.09 25.80
N ALA A 224 9.08 -5.63 27.02
CA ALA A 224 9.59 -4.95 28.22
C ALA A 224 11.10 -4.71 28.15
N LEU A 225 11.88 -5.67 27.65
CA LEU A 225 13.33 -5.50 27.43
C LEU A 225 13.62 -4.45 26.37
N ASN A 226 12.90 -4.48 25.27
CA ASN A 226 13.03 -3.47 24.21
C ASN A 226 12.73 -2.07 24.74
N ASN A 227 11.63 -1.90 25.47
CA ASN A 227 11.24 -0.62 26.05
C ASN A 227 12.21 -0.13 27.15
N ALA A 228 12.88 -1.04 27.86
CA ALA A 228 13.95 -0.68 28.80
C ALA A 228 15.22 -0.16 28.09
N MET A 229 15.52 -0.67 26.90
CA MET A 229 16.67 -0.22 26.10
C MET A 229 16.36 1.05 25.30
N TRP A 230 15.16 1.14 24.73
CA TRP A 230 14.69 2.26 23.93
C TRP A 230 13.31 2.70 24.43
N PRO A 231 13.26 3.48 25.51
CA PRO A 231 12.00 3.88 26.11
C PRO A 231 11.11 4.63 25.11
N VAL A 232 9.89 4.15 24.97
CA VAL A 232 8.86 4.83 24.22
C VAL A 232 8.14 5.78 25.16
N ASP A 233 8.65 7.01 25.27
CA ASP A 233 8.04 8.05 26.09
C ASP A 233 7.11 8.90 25.24
N SER A 234 5.82 8.81 25.51
CA SER A 234 4.78 9.58 24.85
C SER A 234 4.89 11.09 25.02
N LYS A 235 5.76 11.54 25.93
CA LYS A 235 5.90 12.96 26.30
C LYS A 235 7.22 13.58 25.88
N SER A 236 8.16 12.82 25.33
CA SER A 236 9.46 13.33 24.95
C SER A 236 9.57 13.58 23.45
N GLY A 237 9.44 14.83 23.04
CA GLY A 237 9.86 15.34 21.75
C GLY A 237 9.17 14.72 20.55
N TRP A 238 9.95 14.51 19.51
CA TRP A 238 9.51 14.10 18.19
C TRP A 238 8.72 12.77 18.12
N LEU A 239 8.98 11.82 19.00
CA LEU A 239 8.22 10.57 19.07
C LEU A 239 6.86 10.73 19.79
N GLY A 240 6.77 11.61 20.78
CA GLY A 240 5.51 11.86 21.51
C GLY A 240 4.42 12.40 20.58
N ASP A 241 4.75 13.36 19.73
CA ASP A 241 3.81 13.92 18.77
C ASP A 241 3.38 12.88 17.72
N ARG A 242 4.28 11.99 17.32
CA ARG A 242 3.99 10.93 16.38
C ARG A 242 3.08 9.83 16.93
N TYR A 243 3.17 9.50 18.19
CA TYR A 243 2.29 8.51 18.80
C TYR A 243 0.82 8.91 18.75
N SER A 244 0.53 10.19 18.93
CA SER A 244 -0.84 10.68 18.78
C SER A 244 -1.27 10.74 17.31
N TYR A 245 -0.35 11.00 16.41
CA TYR A 245 -0.64 11.21 14.99
C TYR A 245 -0.81 9.91 14.20
N PHE A 246 -0.01 8.88 14.49
CA PHE A 246 0.01 7.64 13.70
C PHE A 246 -0.73 6.45 14.31
N GLY A 247 -1.46 6.67 15.38
CA GLY A 247 -2.23 5.59 16.01
C GLY A 247 -1.40 4.52 16.73
N ILE A 248 -0.07 4.63 16.72
CA ILE A 248 0.84 3.73 17.42
C ILE A 248 1.20 4.36 18.79
N GLY A 249 1.25 3.58 19.85
CA GLY A 249 1.59 4.08 21.19
C GLY A 249 0.55 5.06 21.73
N GLY A 250 0.78 6.36 21.69
CA GLY A 250 -0.10 7.40 22.26
C GLY A 250 -1.53 7.34 21.74
N GLY A 251 -1.74 7.14 20.43
CA GLY A 251 -3.07 6.99 19.84
C GLY A 251 -3.82 5.75 20.35
N TYR A 252 -3.11 4.67 20.65
CA TYR A 252 -3.68 3.43 21.19
C TYR A 252 -3.79 3.44 22.72
N CYS A 253 -3.02 4.25 23.42
CA CYS A 253 -2.96 4.27 24.87
C CYS A 253 -3.60 5.52 25.48
N GLY A 254 -3.98 6.51 24.69
CA GLY A 254 -4.52 7.79 25.14
C GLY A 254 -3.45 8.68 25.78
N ASP A 255 -3.93 9.68 26.56
CA ASP A 255 -3.07 10.70 27.19
C ASP A 255 -2.19 10.17 28.33
N GLU A 256 -2.43 8.92 28.76
CA GLU A 256 -1.69 8.29 29.88
C GLU A 256 -0.29 7.78 29.45
N GLY A 257 -0.01 7.82 28.16
CA GLY A 257 1.25 7.34 27.60
C GLY A 257 1.21 5.89 27.14
N TYR A 258 2.38 5.38 26.69
CA TYR A 258 2.50 4.04 26.16
C TYR A 258 2.17 2.97 27.21
N ALA A 259 1.25 2.08 26.87
CA ALA A 259 0.92 0.89 27.63
C ALA A 259 0.65 -0.28 26.67
N TYR A 260 1.53 -1.27 26.68
CA TYR A 260 1.52 -2.39 25.73
C TYR A 260 0.17 -3.12 25.67
N ASP A 261 -0.35 -3.53 26.85
CA ASP A 261 -1.60 -4.26 26.90
C ASP A 261 -2.78 -3.43 26.36
N LYS A 262 -2.79 -2.13 26.65
CA LYS A 262 -3.80 -1.20 26.14
C LYS A 262 -3.69 -1.00 24.62
N ALA A 263 -2.48 -0.91 24.10
CA ALA A 263 -2.25 -0.83 22.66
C ALA A 263 -2.75 -2.09 21.94
N VAL A 264 -2.51 -3.27 22.50
CA VAL A 264 -3.01 -4.55 21.98
C VAL A 264 -4.54 -4.61 21.98
N GLU A 265 -5.19 -4.22 23.08
CA GLU A 265 -6.65 -4.15 23.18
C GLU A 265 -7.23 -3.23 22.11
N THR A 266 -6.65 -2.04 21.95
CA THR A 266 -7.10 -1.05 20.99
C THR A 266 -6.90 -1.53 19.54
N LEU A 267 -5.76 -2.16 19.24
CA LEU A 267 -5.49 -2.77 17.93
C LEU A 267 -6.56 -3.81 17.57
N VAL A 268 -6.84 -4.73 18.48
CA VAL A 268 -7.86 -5.79 18.28
C VAL A 268 -9.24 -5.18 18.05
N ALA A 269 -9.63 -4.22 18.88
CA ALA A 269 -10.93 -3.54 18.76
C ALA A 269 -11.04 -2.79 17.42
N THR A 270 -10.00 -2.07 17.02
CA THR A 270 -9.96 -1.31 15.77
C THR A 270 -10.04 -2.22 14.55
N LEU A 271 -9.24 -3.29 14.51
CA LEU A 271 -9.29 -4.28 13.42
C LEU A 271 -10.68 -4.91 13.29
N LYS A 272 -11.30 -5.34 14.40
CA LYS A 272 -12.66 -5.88 14.39
C LYS A 272 -13.68 -4.86 13.88
N THR A 273 -13.58 -3.62 14.32
CA THR A 273 -14.46 -2.54 13.89
C THR A 273 -14.30 -2.31 12.38
N ARG A 274 -13.06 -2.24 11.88
CA ARG A 274 -12.78 -2.04 10.47
C ARG A 274 -13.27 -3.21 9.62
N ILE A 275 -12.89 -4.43 9.93
CA ILE A 275 -13.28 -5.63 9.18
C ILE A 275 -14.81 -5.77 9.11
N ASN A 276 -15.51 -5.51 10.19
CA ASN A 276 -16.97 -5.56 10.21
C ASN A 276 -17.61 -4.36 9.48
N GLY A 277 -16.94 -3.21 9.48
CA GLY A 277 -17.38 -1.98 8.83
C GLY A 277 -17.26 -1.98 7.30
N MET A 278 -16.45 -2.86 6.71
CA MET A 278 -16.20 -2.90 5.26
C MET A 278 -17.34 -3.52 4.44
N SER A 279 -18.58 -3.18 4.76
CA SER A 279 -19.77 -3.67 4.05
C SER A 279 -19.82 -3.20 2.59
N PHE A 280 -19.19 -2.08 2.26
CA PHE A 280 -19.10 -1.54 0.90
C PHE A 280 -18.41 -2.52 -0.07
N VAL A 281 -17.51 -3.39 0.41
CA VAL A 281 -16.87 -4.42 -0.41
C VAL A 281 -17.93 -5.46 -0.84
N THR A 282 -18.68 -6.02 0.12
CA THR A 282 -19.70 -7.05 -0.16
C THR A 282 -20.86 -6.50 -1.00
N SER A 283 -21.30 -5.27 -0.69
CA SER A 283 -22.38 -4.62 -1.43
C SER A 283 -21.91 -3.99 -2.74
N GLN A 284 -20.61 -3.99 -3.01
CA GLN A 284 -19.96 -3.35 -4.16
C GLN A 284 -20.28 -1.86 -4.29
N THR A 285 -20.56 -1.20 -3.16
CA THR A 285 -20.89 0.24 -3.08
C THR A 285 -19.63 1.08 -2.86
N TRP A 286 -18.73 1.00 -3.82
CA TRP A 286 -17.51 1.80 -3.85
C TRP A 286 -17.80 3.27 -4.16
N PRO A 287 -16.93 4.19 -3.74
CA PRO A 287 -17.10 5.60 -4.06
C PRO A 287 -17.13 5.86 -5.58
N THR A 288 -17.88 6.86 -5.98
CA THR A 288 -17.86 7.32 -7.38
C THR A 288 -16.60 8.16 -7.62
N ILE A 289 -15.73 7.67 -8.49
CA ILE A 289 -14.53 8.39 -8.91
C ILE A 289 -14.86 9.24 -10.13
N SER A 290 -14.83 10.57 -9.96
CA SER A 290 -15.28 11.54 -10.97
C SER A 290 -14.22 11.94 -11.99
N TYR A 291 -12.94 11.61 -11.76
CA TYR A 291 -11.86 11.96 -12.67
C TYR A 291 -11.46 10.79 -13.59
N SER A 292 -10.87 11.15 -14.71
CA SER A 292 -10.29 10.25 -15.72
C SER A 292 -8.88 10.75 -16.07
N GLN A 293 -8.27 10.17 -17.10
CA GLN A 293 -6.96 10.60 -17.61
C GLN A 293 -6.91 12.12 -17.88
N LYS A 294 -5.76 12.73 -17.59
CA LYS A 294 -5.44 14.13 -17.89
C LYS A 294 -4.99 14.31 -19.33
#